data_5c6a8f8b7e6fe2ca92c1afe36d29d727
#
_entry.id   5c6a8f8b7e6fe2ca92c1afe36d29d727
#
_cell.length_a   1.000
_cell.length_b   1.000
_cell.length_c   1.000
_cell.angle_alpha   90.00
_cell.angle_beta   90.00
_cell.angle_gamma   90.00
#
_symmetry.space_group_name_H-M   'P 1'
#
loop_
_entity.id
_entity.type
_entity.pdbx_description
1 polymer ?
#
loop_
_entity_poly.entity_id
_entity_poly.type
_entity_poly.pdbx_seq_one_letter_code
_entity_poly.pdbx_strand_id
1 'polypeptide(L)'
;MKFYDCRTAPSPRRVRIFIAEKGLEIETIEVDLGSKEQLSSEFKKINPNCTVPVLLLDDGTRYTSTAGIRNYLEALHPTPSLMGENAMERGMVADTQWRIEMEGQVAMAEALRNSAPRMSGRALTGPFDYQQIPALAERGKLRVERFLNGVDSLIGHKAYAAGDFFSIADIDLLVVIDFAKWIKLELPEDAINARRWYEDVSSRESCKL
;
A
#
# COMPACT_ATOMS: atom_id res chain seq x y z
N MET A 1 12.31 4.22 17.94
CA MET A 1 11.09 4.13 17.10
C MET A 1 10.62 2.69 17.00
N LYS A 2 9.28 2.45 16.91
CA LYS A 2 8.66 1.11 16.75
C LYS A 2 7.69 1.13 15.57
N PHE A 3 7.79 0.14 14.70
CA PHE A 3 6.92 -0.04 13.55
C PHE A 3 5.93 -1.17 13.81
N TYR A 4 4.64 -0.86 13.89
CA TYR A 4 3.58 -1.85 14.01
C TYR A 4 3.13 -2.29 12.63
N ASP A 5 3.37 -3.55 12.33
CA ASP A 5 3.21 -4.19 11.03
C ASP A 5 2.10 -5.26 11.08
N CYS A 6 1.69 -5.71 9.93
CA CYS A 6 0.98 -6.96 9.71
C CYS A 6 1.44 -7.52 8.36
N ARG A 7 2.12 -8.66 8.40
CA ARG A 7 2.75 -9.28 7.21
C ARG A 7 1.79 -9.49 6.05
N THR A 8 0.55 -9.81 6.35
CA THR A 8 -0.46 -10.12 5.33
C THR A 8 -1.23 -8.89 4.85
N ALA A 9 -1.02 -7.70 5.43
CA ALA A 9 -1.78 -6.52 5.09
C ALA A 9 -1.07 -5.63 4.05
N PRO A 10 -1.77 -5.11 3.03
CA PRO A 10 -1.14 -4.35 1.95
C PRO A 10 -0.60 -3.00 2.43
N SER A 11 -1.28 -2.29 3.32
CA SER A 11 -0.83 -0.97 3.77
C SER A 11 0.48 -1.01 4.56
N PRO A 12 0.67 -1.90 5.56
CA PRO A 12 1.96 -2.09 6.20
C PRO A 12 3.05 -2.55 5.23
N ARG A 13 2.75 -3.45 4.27
CA ARG A 13 3.74 -3.92 3.30
C ARG A 13 4.36 -2.76 2.51
N ARG A 14 3.57 -1.75 2.15
CA ARG A 14 4.09 -0.55 1.47
C ARG A 14 5.12 0.21 2.31
N VAL A 15 4.93 0.26 3.63
CA VAL A 15 5.88 0.89 4.56
C VAL A 15 7.09 -0.01 4.80
N ARG A 16 6.89 -1.32 4.95
CA ARG A 16 7.97 -2.30 5.13
C ARG A 16 8.96 -2.28 3.96
N ILE A 17 8.46 -2.30 2.72
CA ILE A 17 9.30 -2.16 1.52
C ILE A 17 10.04 -0.82 1.54
N PHE A 18 9.36 0.28 1.87
CA PHE A 18 9.97 1.60 1.97
C PHE A 18 11.12 1.65 2.99
N ILE A 19 10.90 1.09 4.19
CA ILE A 19 11.92 1.00 5.24
C ILE A 19 13.15 0.23 4.73
N ALA A 20 12.93 -0.90 4.06
CA ALA A 20 13.99 -1.73 3.50
C ALA A 20 14.76 -1.01 2.38
N GLU A 21 14.08 -0.32 1.45
CA GLU A 21 14.71 0.47 0.39
C GLU A 21 15.54 1.64 0.95
N LYS A 22 15.16 2.18 2.09
CA LYS A 22 15.94 3.18 2.83
C LYS A 22 17.12 2.59 3.61
N GLY A 23 17.23 1.27 3.71
CA GLY A 23 18.24 0.60 4.53
C GLY A 23 18.10 0.88 6.02
N LEU A 24 16.87 1.14 6.49
CA LEU A 24 16.61 1.48 7.89
C LEU A 24 16.33 0.22 8.72
N GLU A 25 16.87 0.18 9.93
CA GLU A 25 16.56 -0.82 10.94
C GLU A 25 15.61 -0.21 11.97
N ILE A 26 14.36 -0.67 12.00
CA ILE A 26 13.33 -0.21 12.94
C ILE A 26 12.74 -1.44 13.64
N GLU A 27 12.67 -1.40 14.98
CA GLU A 27 12.02 -2.45 15.77
C GLU A 27 10.60 -2.67 15.22
N THR A 28 10.32 -3.88 14.73
CA THR A 28 9.03 -4.23 14.12
C THR A 28 8.22 -5.08 15.07
N ILE A 29 6.97 -4.68 15.30
CA ILE A 29 6.00 -5.39 16.15
C ILE A 29 4.88 -5.88 15.23
N GLU A 30 4.72 -7.20 15.14
CA GLU A 30 3.63 -7.81 14.39
C GLU A 30 2.30 -7.63 15.12
N VAL A 31 1.26 -7.26 14.38
CA VAL A 31 -0.12 -7.12 14.86
C VAL A 31 -1.00 -8.14 14.14
N ASP A 32 -1.56 -9.07 14.89
CA ASP A 32 -2.42 -10.13 14.33
C ASP A 32 -3.83 -9.61 14.03
N LEU A 33 -4.03 -9.20 12.77
CA LEU A 33 -5.36 -8.79 12.29
C LEU A 33 -6.35 -9.96 12.22
N GLY A 34 -5.86 -11.20 12.15
CA GLY A 34 -6.71 -12.41 12.12
C GLY A 34 -7.43 -12.61 13.45
N SER A 35 -6.73 -12.43 14.57
CA SER A 35 -7.30 -12.46 15.92
C SER A 35 -8.00 -11.16 16.32
N LYS A 36 -8.00 -10.15 15.44
CA LYS A 36 -8.56 -8.80 15.72
C LYS A 36 -7.79 -8.03 16.80
N GLU A 37 -6.49 -8.28 16.95
CA GLU A 37 -5.64 -7.61 17.93
C GLU A 37 -5.72 -6.08 17.85
N GLN A 38 -5.86 -5.52 16.62
CA GLN A 38 -6.02 -4.08 16.39
C GLN A 38 -7.26 -3.48 17.08
N LEU A 39 -8.20 -4.30 17.54
CA LEU A 39 -9.41 -3.86 18.25
C LEU A 39 -9.28 -3.98 19.77
N SER A 40 -8.18 -4.54 20.26
CA SER A 40 -7.92 -4.69 21.70
C SER A 40 -7.79 -3.34 22.41
N SER A 41 -8.01 -3.34 23.72
CA SER A 41 -7.82 -2.15 24.56
C SER A 41 -6.37 -1.66 24.55
N GLU A 42 -5.42 -2.58 24.46
CA GLU A 42 -3.99 -2.30 24.41
C GLU A 42 -3.61 -1.62 23.10
N PHE A 43 -4.06 -2.16 21.95
CA PHE A 43 -3.75 -1.55 20.67
C PHE A 43 -4.45 -0.19 20.48
N LYS A 44 -5.65 -0.01 21.03
CA LYS A 44 -6.35 1.30 21.02
C LYS A 44 -5.57 2.41 21.74
N LYS A 45 -4.72 2.07 22.71
CA LYS A 45 -3.81 3.04 23.32
C LYS A 45 -2.68 3.46 22.38
N ILE A 46 -2.31 2.59 21.43
CA ILE A 46 -1.31 2.85 20.40
C ILE A 46 -1.95 3.61 19.24
N ASN A 47 -3.06 3.08 18.70
CA ASN A 47 -3.80 3.72 17.61
C ASN A 47 -5.31 3.59 17.81
N PRO A 48 -5.98 4.66 18.28
CA PRO A 48 -7.44 4.67 18.45
C PRO A 48 -8.23 4.38 17.16
N ASN A 49 -7.61 4.60 15.99
CA ASN A 49 -8.22 4.28 14.69
C ASN A 49 -8.23 2.78 14.38
N CYS A 50 -7.62 1.94 15.23
CA CYS A 50 -7.60 0.48 15.08
C CYS A 50 -7.10 0.02 13.71
N THR A 51 -6.05 0.64 13.20
CA THR A 51 -5.45 0.35 11.89
C THR A 51 -3.94 0.17 11.98
N VAL A 52 -3.38 -0.58 11.06
CA VAL A 52 -1.94 -0.67 10.77
C VAL A 52 -1.71 -0.14 9.34
N PRO A 53 -0.51 0.39 9.05
CA PRO A 53 0.68 0.51 9.88
C PRO A 53 0.60 1.64 10.93
N VAL A 54 1.48 1.56 11.94
CA VAL A 54 1.76 2.66 12.87
C VAL A 54 3.28 2.78 13.03
N LEU A 55 3.81 3.99 12.99
CA LEU A 55 5.15 4.32 13.45
C LEU A 55 5.03 5.11 14.75
N LEU A 56 5.53 4.54 15.85
CA LEU A 56 5.59 5.17 17.16
C LEU A 56 7.02 5.66 17.42
N LEU A 57 7.18 6.94 17.66
CA LEU A 57 8.46 7.55 18.00
C LEU A 57 8.73 7.45 19.51
N ASP A 58 9.98 7.67 19.92
CA ASP A 58 10.42 7.56 21.30
C ASP A 58 9.83 8.66 22.21
N ASP A 59 9.43 9.79 21.63
CA ASP A 59 8.73 10.87 22.30
C ASP A 59 7.20 10.65 22.42
N GLY A 60 6.68 9.53 21.91
CA GLY A 60 5.27 9.19 21.91
C GLY A 60 4.49 9.71 20.68
N THR A 61 5.12 10.45 19.78
CA THR A 61 4.50 10.86 18.51
C THR A 61 4.14 9.64 17.65
N ARG A 62 2.99 9.69 16.97
CA ARG A 62 2.46 8.57 16.18
C ARG A 62 2.09 8.99 14.78
N TYR A 63 2.57 8.25 13.80
CA TYR A 63 2.10 8.31 12.42
C TYR A 63 1.29 7.04 12.13
N THR A 64 0.04 7.20 11.71
CA THR A 64 -0.92 6.09 11.55
C THR A 64 -1.39 5.89 10.12
N SER A 65 -0.74 6.54 9.17
CA SER A 65 -1.00 6.39 7.74
C SER A 65 0.28 6.07 6.98
N THR A 66 0.15 5.29 5.92
CA THR A 66 1.26 5.00 5.00
C THR A 66 1.93 6.28 4.50
N ALA A 67 1.13 7.29 4.14
CA ALA A 67 1.64 8.57 3.67
C ALA A 67 2.43 9.32 4.76
N GLY A 68 1.87 9.44 5.98
CA GLY A 68 2.53 10.14 7.08
C GLY A 68 3.85 9.49 7.48
N ILE A 69 3.88 8.16 7.59
CA ILE A 69 5.08 7.40 7.94
C ILE A 69 6.17 7.62 6.88
N ARG A 70 5.85 7.43 5.60
CA ARG A 70 6.83 7.57 4.52
C ARG A 70 7.34 9.01 4.39
N ASN A 71 6.47 10.02 4.50
CA ASN A 71 6.89 11.42 4.46
C ASN A 71 7.84 11.77 5.62
N TYR A 72 7.56 11.29 6.83
CA TYR A 72 8.43 11.50 7.98
C TYR A 72 9.79 10.85 7.79
N LEU A 73 9.82 9.58 7.38
CA LEU A 73 11.07 8.83 7.17
C LEU A 73 11.86 9.36 5.97
N GLU A 74 11.20 9.82 4.90
CA GLU A 74 11.85 10.46 3.75
C GLU A 74 12.54 11.76 4.14
N ALA A 75 11.87 12.59 4.95
CA ALA A 75 12.45 13.84 5.42
C ALA A 75 13.64 13.63 6.37
N LEU A 76 13.59 12.58 7.18
CA LEU A 76 14.65 12.22 8.12
C LEU A 76 15.84 11.55 7.41
N HIS A 77 15.56 10.75 6.38
CA HIS A 77 16.53 10.00 5.59
C HIS A 77 16.31 10.26 4.09
N PRO A 78 16.77 11.41 3.56
CA PRO A 78 16.46 11.81 2.19
C PRO A 78 17.15 10.96 1.11
N THR A 79 18.18 10.18 1.46
CA THR A 79 18.94 9.35 0.51
C THR A 79 18.82 7.86 0.85
N PRO A 80 18.53 6.98 -0.14
CA PRO A 80 18.10 7.31 -1.50
C PRO A 80 16.72 7.99 -1.51
N SER A 81 16.50 8.94 -2.43
CA SER A 81 15.19 9.56 -2.57
C SER A 81 14.18 8.58 -3.17
N LEU A 82 13.04 8.39 -2.48
CA LEU A 82 11.91 7.57 -2.97
C LEU A 82 10.68 8.42 -3.31
N MET A 83 10.78 9.75 -3.14
CA MET A 83 9.70 10.70 -3.43
C MET A 83 10.07 11.78 -4.45
N GLY A 84 11.22 11.58 -5.13
CA GLY A 84 11.77 12.52 -6.11
C GLY A 84 12.73 13.55 -5.50
N GLU A 85 13.80 13.85 -6.24
CA GLU A 85 14.90 14.74 -5.79
C GLU A 85 14.57 16.21 -6.03
N ASN A 86 13.83 16.51 -7.09
CA ASN A 86 13.46 17.87 -7.48
C ASN A 86 11.94 18.06 -7.54
N ALA A 87 11.50 19.28 -7.76
CA ALA A 87 10.07 19.63 -7.77
C ALA A 87 9.27 18.89 -8.85
N MET A 88 9.86 18.67 -10.03
CA MET A 88 9.20 17.95 -11.13
C MET A 88 8.99 16.48 -10.75
N GLU A 89 10.03 15.79 -10.32
CA GLU A 89 9.96 14.39 -9.90
C GLU A 89 9.00 14.19 -8.75
N ARG A 90 9.04 15.07 -7.74
CA ARG A 90 8.09 15.05 -6.61
C ARG A 90 6.64 15.17 -7.07
N GLY A 91 6.38 16.06 -8.04
CA GLY A 91 5.06 16.18 -8.64
C GLY A 91 4.63 14.91 -9.35
N MET A 92 5.51 14.33 -10.18
CA MET A 92 5.25 13.09 -10.91
C MET A 92 4.97 11.90 -9.97
N VAL A 93 5.79 11.75 -8.92
CA VAL A 93 5.60 10.70 -7.92
C VAL A 93 4.27 10.87 -7.20
N ALA A 94 3.97 12.07 -6.72
CA ALA A 94 2.76 12.35 -5.97
C ALA A 94 1.49 12.13 -6.80
N ASP A 95 1.47 12.58 -8.07
CA ASP A 95 0.33 12.41 -8.99
C ASP A 95 0.11 10.93 -9.32
N THR A 96 1.18 10.22 -9.66
CA THR A 96 1.12 8.79 -9.96
C THR A 96 0.68 7.98 -8.74
N GLN A 97 1.24 8.26 -7.58
CA GLN A 97 0.89 7.59 -6.32
C GLN A 97 -0.58 7.84 -5.94
N TRP A 98 -1.07 9.09 -6.09
CA TRP A 98 -2.47 9.41 -5.82
C TRP A 98 -3.42 8.63 -6.74
N ARG A 99 -3.08 8.52 -8.02
CA ARG A 99 -3.86 7.74 -8.99
C ARG A 99 -3.89 6.26 -8.61
N ILE A 100 -2.74 5.66 -8.25
CA ILE A 100 -2.66 4.27 -7.80
C ILE A 100 -3.48 4.05 -6.53
N GLU A 101 -3.42 4.98 -5.57
CA GLU A 101 -4.21 4.92 -4.34
C GLU A 101 -5.72 4.93 -4.64
N MET A 102 -6.18 5.88 -5.45
CA MET A 102 -7.62 6.08 -5.68
C MET A 102 -8.23 5.05 -6.64
N GLU A 103 -7.54 4.73 -7.73
CA GLU A 103 -8.06 3.83 -8.76
C GLU A 103 -7.74 2.36 -8.47
N GLY A 104 -6.62 2.09 -7.79
CA GLY A 104 -6.16 0.74 -7.44
C GLY A 104 -6.50 0.35 -6.01
N GLN A 105 -5.82 0.95 -5.02
CA GLN A 105 -5.89 0.52 -3.62
C GLN A 105 -7.29 0.68 -3.01
N VAL A 106 -7.92 1.84 -3.20
CA VAL A 106 -9.28 2.10 -2.69
C VAL A 106 -10.30 1.19 -3.37
N ALA A 107 -10.18 1.01 -4.70
CA ALA A 107 -11.05 0.11 -5.45
C ALA A 107 -10.90 -1.34 -4.99
N MET A 108 -9.66 -1.78 -4.74
CA MET A 108 -9.37 -3.11 -4.23
C MET A 108 -9.94 -3.34 -2.83
N ALA A 109 -9.77 -2.34 -1.93
CA ALA A 109 -10.38 -2.39 -0.60
C ALA A 109 -11.91 -2.45 -0.68
N GLU A 110 -12.53 -1.66 -1.58
CA GLU A 110 -13.97 -1.68 -1.84
C GLU A 110 -14.43 -3.07 -2.29
N ALA A 111 -13.75 -3.67 -3.28
CA ALA A 111 -14.07 -5.00 -3.79
C ALA A 111 -13.95 -6.09 -2.71
N LEU A 112 -12.79 -6.19 -2.07
CA LEU A 112 -12.49 -7.26 -1.13
C LEU A 112 -13.33 -7.15 0.15
N ARG A 113 -13.41 -5.96 0.74
CA ARG A 113 -14.03 -5.79 2.05
C ARG A 113 -15.56 -5.92 2.00
N ASN A 114 -16.17 -5.66 0.84
CA ASN A 114 -17.60 -5.83 0.64
C ASN A 114 -18.01 -7.22 0.11
N SER A 115 -17.04 -8.09 -0.28
CA SER A 115 -17.34 -9.43 -0.79
C SER A 115 -16.84 -10.57 0.10
N ALA A 116 -15.69 -10.40 0.79
CA ALA A 116 -15.07 -11.48 1.55
C ALA A 116 -15.87 -11.80 2.83
N PRO A 117 -16.30 -13.06 3.04
CA PRO A 117 -17.09 -13.44 4.23
C PRO A 117 -16.39 -13.10 5.55
N ARG A 118 -15.06 -13.23 5.61
CA ARG A 118 -14.25 -12.89 6.79
C ARG A 118 -14.30 -11.39 7.16
N MET A 119 -14.77 -10.55 6.25
CA MET A 119 -14.93 -9.10 6.45
C MET A 119 -16.38 -8.70 6.78
N SER A 120 -17.26 -9.66 7.07
CA SER A 120 -18.62 -9.36 7.50
C SER A 120 -18.62 -8.47 8.74
N GLY A 121 -19.42 -7.40 8.73
CA GLY A 121 -19.42 -6.35 9.76
C GLY A 121 -18.19 -5.42 9.71
N ARG A 122 -17.22 -5.66 8.82
CA ARG A 122 -15.94 -4.95 8.74
C ARG A 122 -15.67 -4.41 7.34
N ALA A 123 -16.71 -3.91 6.67
CA ALA A 123 -16.60 -3.36 5.31
C ALA A 123 -15.64 -2.18 5.20
N LEU A 124 -15.42 -1.44 6.27
CA LEU A 124 -14.36 -0.44 6.40
C LEU A 124 -13.37 -0.81 7.51
N THR A 125 -12.18 -0.26 7.43
CA THR A 125 -11.19 -0.32 8.52
C THR A 125 -11.58 0.66 9.63
N GLY A 126 -11.07 0.45 10.83
CA GLY A 126 -11.31 1.37 11.93
C GLY A 126 -12.04 0.73 13.11
N PRO A 127 -12.43 1.54 14.11
CA PRO A 127 -13.03 1.05 15.36
C PRO A 127 -14.53 0.72 15.25
N PHE A 128 -15.18 1.11 14.15
CA PHE A 128 -16.64 0.93 13.96
C PHE A 128 -16.94 -0.21 13.01
N ASP A 129 -18.08 -0.85 13.25
CA ASP A 129 -18.57 -1.91 12.37
C ASP A 129 -19.45 -1.33 11.25
N TYR A 130 -19.17 -1.78 10.03
CA TYR A 130 -19.93 -1.42 8.84
C TYR A 130 -20.32 -2.68 8.08
N GLN A 131 -21.61 -2.76 7.70
CA GLN A 131 -22.10 -3.87 6.91
C GLN A 131 -21.57 -3.85 5.48
N GLN A 132 -21.40 -5.02 4.91
CA GLN A 132 -21.04 -5.17 3.51
C GLN A 132 -22.18 -4.72 2.60
N ILE A 133 -21.82 -4.10 1.47
CA ILE A 133 -22.74 -3.65 0.43
C ILE A 133 -22.31 -4.35 -0.88
N PRO A 134 -23.03 -5.41 -1.33
CA PRO A 134 -22.63 -6.18 -2.51
C PRO A 134 -22.41 -5.36 -3.77
N ALA A 135 -23.23 -4.34 -4.01
CA ALA A 135 -23.07 -3.44 -5.15
C ALA A 135 -21.73 -2.67 -5.14
N LEU A 136 -21.17 -2.37 -3.95
CA LEU A 136 -19.83 -1.80 -3.83
C LEU A 136 -18.75 -2.82 -4.16
N ALA A 137 -18.96 -4.09 -3.81
CA ALA A 137 -18.03 -5.16 -4.20
C ALA A 137 -17.93 -5.29 -5.73
N GLU A 138 -19.08 -5.29 -6.40
CA GLU A 138 -19.14 -5.37 -7.88
C GLU A 138 -18.48 -4.15 -8.53
N ARG A 139 -18.84 -2.94 -8.09
CA ARG A 139 -18.22 -1.70 -8.59
C ARG A 139 -16.72 -1.69 -8.33
N GLY A 140 -16.28 -2.08 -7.15
CA GLY A 140 -14.87 -2.16 -6.78
C GLY A 140 -14.10 -3.10 -7.70
N LYS A 141 -14.65 -4.29 -8.00
CA LYS A 141 -14.05 -5.25 -8.91
C LYS A 141 -13.87 -4.68 -10.32
N LEU A 142 -14.92 -4.07 -10.88
CA LEU A 142 -14.85 -3.41 -12.19
C LEU A 142 -13.79 -2.29 -12.23
N ARG A 143 -13.66 -1.52 -11.15
CA ARG A 143 -12.64 -0.47 -11.04
C ARG A 143 -11.23 -1.04 -11.01
N VAL A 144 -11.00 -2.12 -10.25
CA VAL A 144 -9.69 -2.81 -10.22
C VAL A 144 -9.34 -3.36 -11.60
N GLU A 145 -10.28 -4.02 -12.26
CA GLU A 145 -10.10 -4.56 -13.60
C GLU A 145 -9.71 -3.46 -14.62
N ARG A 146 -10.44 -2.34 -14.59
CA ARG A 146 -10.11 -1.16 -15.41
C ARG A 146 -8.73 -0.59 -15.08
N PHE A 147 -8.39 -0.51 -13.79
CA PHE A 147 -7.08 -0.02 -13.36
C PHE A 147 -5.96 -0.92 -13.90
N LEU A 148 -6.06 -2.25 -13.73
CA LEU A 148 -5.06 -3.21 -14.21
C LEU A 148 -4.88 -3.13 -15.72
N ASN A 149 -5.97 -2.98 -16.49
CA ASN A 149 -5.93 -2.79 -17.95
C ASN A 149 -5.21 -1.48 -18.35
N GLY A 150 -5.19 -0.48 -17.49
CA GLY A 150 -4.51 0.80 -17.72
C GLY A 150 -3.02 0.82 -17.32
N VAL A 151 -2.54 -0.19 -16.59
CA VAL A 151 -1.15 -0.19 -16.06
C VAL A 151 -0.12 -0.23 -17.19
N ASP A 152 -0.38 -0.96 -18.26
CA ASP A 152 0.55 -1.02 -19.39
C ASP A 152 0.84 0.37 -19.99
N SER A 153 -0.21 1.16 -20.19
CA SER A 153 -0.09 2.54 -20.66
C SER A 153 0.51 3.48 -19.58
N LEU A 154 0.24 3.21 -18.30
CA LEU A 154 0.84 3.98 -17.20
C LEU A 154 2.36 3.83 -17.19
N ILE A 155 2.86 2.61 -17.37
CA ILE A 155 4.31 2.33 -17.43
C ILE A 155 4.87 2.79 -18.79
N GLY A 156 4.29 2.36 -19.90
CA GLY A 156 4.80 2.67 -21.24
C GLY A 156 6.27 2.28 -21.36
N HIS A 157 7.08 3.18 -21.91
CA HIS A 157 8.52 2.95 -22.11
C HIS A 157 9.39 3.34 -20.91
N LYS A 158 8.82 3.90 -19.84
CA LYS A 158 9.56 4.28 -18.63
C LYS A 158 10.10 3.05 -17.91
N ALA A 159 11.19 3.24 -17.17
CA ALA A 159 11.73 2.19 -16.32
C ALA A 159 10.79 1.91 -15.14
N TYR A 160 10.19 2.97 -14.53
CA TYR A 160 9.36 2.89 -13.34
C TYR A 160 8.04 3.67 -13.49
N ALA A 161 7.14 3.53 -12.54
CA ALA A 161 5.79 4.07 -12.63
C ALA A 161 5.73 5.59 -12.79
N ALA A 162 6.58 6.33 -12.07
CA ALA A 162 6.62 7.79 -12.10
C ALA A 162 7.68 8.37 -13.05
N GLY A 163 8.61 7.56 -13.59
CA GLY A 163 9.71 8.03 -14.45
C GLY A 163 10.79 6.98 -14.63
N ASP A 164 12.05 7.41 -14.70
CA ASP A 164 13.20 6.52 -14.87
C ASP A 164 13.94 6.26 -13.54
N PHE A 165 13.27 6.45 -12.41
CA PHE A 165 13.77 6.22 -11.07
C PHE A 165 12.71 5.50 -10.22
N PHE A 166 13.18 4.57 -9.36
CA PHE A 166 12.32 3.83 -8.43
C PHE A 166 11.77 4.75 -7.33
N SER A 167 10.50 4.62 -7.00
CA SER A 167 9.81 5.50 -6.06
C SER A 167 8.70 4.79 -5.28
N ILE A 168 8.06 5.53 -4.37
CA ILE A 168 6.87 5.04 -3.65
C ILE A 168 5.70 4.67 -4.60
N ALA A 169 5.66 5.23 -5.82
CA ALA A 169 4.67 4.88 -6.81
C ALA A 169 4.83 3.42 -7.27
N ASP A 170 6.07 2.94 -7.40
CA ASP A 170 6.38 1.55 -7.76
C ASP A 170 6.02 0.60 -6.63
N ILE A 171 6.33 0.98 -5.39
CA ILE A 171 5.96 0.21 -4.20
C ILE A 171 4.43 0.05 -4.13
N ASP A 172 3.71 1.13 -4.30
CA ASP A 172 2.25 1.14 -4.20
C ASP A 172 1.61 0.34 -5.34
N LEU A 173 2.12 0.48 -6.57
CA LEU A 173 1.62 -0.25 -7.73
C LEU A 173 1.86 -1.77 -7.59
N LEU A 174 3.07 -2.18 -7.17
CA LEU A 174 3.39 -3.59 -6.91
C LEU A 174 2.41 -4.19 -5.89
N VAL A 175 2.22 -3.50 -4.77
CA VAL A 175 1.34 -3.99 -3.69
C VAL A 175 -0.11 -4.08 -4.15
N VAL A 176 -0.59 -3.15 -4.96
CA VAL A 176 -1.96 -3.22 -5.53
C VAL A 176 -2.11 -4.41 -6.47
N ILE A 177 -1.15 -4.65 -7.36
CA ILE A 177 -1.19 -5.79 -8.30
C ILE A 177 -1.19 -7.12 -7.53
N ASP A 178 -0.32 -7.27 -6.53
CA ASP A 178 -0.30 -8.46 -5.70
C ASP A 178 -1.59 -8.64 -4.89
N PHE A 179 -2.15 -7.54 -4.40
CA PHE A 179 -3.40 -7.54 -3.64
C PHE A 179 -4.59 -7.92 -4.53
N ALA A 180 -4.60 -7.52 -5.82
CA ALA A 180 -5.67 -7.85 -6.77
C ALA A 180 -5.81 -9.36 -7.00
N LYS A 181 -4.73 -10.13 -6.85
CA LYS A 181 -4.76 -11.60 -6.90
C LYS A 181 -5.71 -12.23 -5.88
N TRP A 182 -5.99 -11.55 -4.76
CA TRP A 182 -6.92 -12.03 -3.74
C TRP A 182 -8.38 -12.07 -4.21
N ILE A 183 -8.70 -11.29 -5.23
CA ILE A 183 -10.00 -11.31 -5.91
C ILE A 183 -9.92 -11.92 -7.32
N LYS A 184 -8.81 -12.65 -7.60
CA LYS A 184 -8.55 -13.35 -8.86
C LYS A 184 -8.48 -12.41 -10.07
N LEU A 185 -7.89 -11.24 -9.89
CA LEU A 185 -7.57 -10.31 -10.96
C LEU A 185 -6.05 -10.17 -11.08
N GLU A 186 -5.57 -10.14 -12.31
CA GLU A 186 -4.16 -10.08 -12.67
C GLU A 186 -3.95 -9.08 -13.83
N LEU A 187 -2.69 -8.73 -14.09
CA LEU A 187 -2.32 -7.96 -15.27
C LEU A 187 -2.70 -8.73 -16.55
N PRO A 188 -3.22 -8.07 -17.58
CA PRO A 188 -3.49 -8.69 -18.87
C PRO A 188 -2.25 -9.40 -19.45
N GLU A 189 -2.46 -10.48 -20.19
CA GLU A 189 -1.35 -11.25 -20.79
C GLU A 189 -0.58 -10.44 -21.83
N ASP A 190 -1.24 -9.55 -22.52
CA ASP A 190 -0.70 -8.65 -23.54
C ASP A 190 -0.13 -7.33 -22.99
N ALA A 191 -0.15 -7.12 -21.68
CA ALA A 191 0.39 -5.94 -21.01
C ALA A 191 1.93 -6.02 -20.89
N ILE A 192 2.65 -5.90 -21.99
CA ILE A 192 4.09 -6.14 -22.11
C ILE A 192 4.91 -5.21 -21.20
N ASN A 193 4.60 -3.92 -21.19
CA ASN A 193 5.33 -2.95 -20.39
C ASN A 193 5.07 -3.14 -18.89
N ALA A 194 3.81 -3.40 -18.53
CA ALA A 194 3.43 -3.66 -17.14
C ALA A 194 4.09 -4.93 -16.60
N ARG A 195 4.14 -6.00 -17.41
CA ARG A 195 4.78 -7.26 -17.02
C ARG A 195 6.30 -7.13 -16.88
N ARG A 196 6.96 -6.48 -17.84
CA ARG A 196 8.38 -6.15 -17.74
C ARG A 196 8.68 -5.40 -16.43
N TRP A 197 7.91 -4.36 -16.16
CA TRP A 197 8.05 -3.55 -14.95
C TRP A 197 7.80 -4.41 -13.69
N TYR A 198 6.76 -5.25 -13.70
CA TYR A 198 6.42 -6.09 -12.55
C TYR A 198 7.52 -7.12 -12.24
N GLU A 199 8.10 -7.75 -13.27
CA GLU A 199 9.23 -8.69 -13.12
C GLU A 199 10.46 -7.98 -12.51
N ASP A 200 10.80 -6.80 -13.03
CA ASP A 200 11.93 -6.02 -12.52
C ASP A 200 11.72 -5.60 -11.06
N VAL A 201 10.60 -4.95 -10.75
CA VAL A 201 10.34 -4.44 -9.42
C VAL A 201 10.14 -5.56 -8.39
N SER A 202 9.42 -6.63 -8.73
CA SER A 202 9.20 -7.76 -7.81
C SER A 202 10.46 -8.57 -7.53
N SER A 203 11.49 -8.46 -8.38
CA SER A 203 12.79 -9.13 -8.17
C SER A 203 13.64 -8.50 -7.05
N ARG A 204 13.35 -7.25 -6.67
CA ARG A 204 14.08 -6.52 -5.63
C ARG A 204 13.93 -7.22 -4.27
N GLU A 205 15.01 -7.33 -3.51
CA GLU A 205 14.98 -8.02 -2.20
C GLU A 205 13.97 -7.39 -1.23
N SER A 206 13.86 -6.05 -1.22
CA SER A 206 12.89 -5.32 -0.41
C SER A 206 11.42 -5.66 -0.75
N CYS A 207 11.14 -5.99 -2.01
CA CYS A 207 9.79 -6.29 -2.50
C CYS A 207 9.34 -7.73 -2.20
N LYS A 208 10.27 -8.60 -1.79
CA LYS A 208 10.00 -9.98 -1.35
C LYS A 208 9.52 -10.09 0.10
N LEU A 209 9.54 -8.98 0.84
CA LEU A 209 9.17 -8.88 2.25
C LEU A 209 7.65 -8.99 2.51
#